data_8a2ed4bcce6739205aa0109623c254c8
#
_entry.id   8a2ed4bcce6739205aa0109623c254c8
#
_cell.length_a   1.000
_cell.length_b   1.000
_cell.length_c   1.000
_cell.angle_alpha   90.00
_cell.angle_beta   90.00
_cell.angle_gamma   90.00
#
_symmetry.space_group_name_H-M   'P 1'
#
loop_
_entity.id
_entity.type
_entity.pdbx_description
1 polymer ?
#
loop_
_entity_poly.entity_id
_entity_poly.type
_entity_poly.pdbx_seq_one_letter_code
_entity_poly.pdbx_strand_id
1 'polypeptide(L)'
;MSEIMLQQTRVGAVLEHYKRFFERFPNVQSLAQAKEEQVLAAWSGLGYYRRARNLHACAKVLVAEHVSKLPSTAKQLRKLPGIGRYTAAAIASIAFQQPEAVVDGNVERVLGRIAGRALSLSETWSLAGELLSPERPGDFNQAMMELGATVCLAGEPKCLVCPVMKFCRLRGSHARQKPEQRQSKSICIVLAQRKESVWLVQRAESLSLMPGMWELPESSPNGRPPEAKFKHSILNTDFEVSVFLAAAPSGKGRWVRKSSLGQSALTGLTRKILRHFKWI
;
A
#
# COMPACT_ATOMS: atom_id res chain seq x y z
N MET A 1 11.43 -6.45 0.03
CA MET A 1 10.02 -6.84 -0.15
C MET A 1 9.13 -6.20 0.92
N SER A 2 9.36 -6.48 2.21
CA SER A 2 8.59 -5.91 3.34
C SER A 2 8.45 -4.40 3.25
N GLU A 3 9.54 -3.67 3.01
CA GLU A 3 9.55 -2.21 2.88
C GLU A 3 8.59 -1.68 1.80
N ILE A 4 8.40 -2.43 0.72
CA ILE A 4 7.45 -2.04 -0.34
C ILE A 4 6.00 -2.37 0.08
N MET A 5 5.78 -3.50 0.76
CA MET A 5 4.44 -3.88 1.22
C MET A 5 3.93 -2.99 2.36
N LEU A 6 4.82 -2.53 3.21
CA LEU A 6 4.49 -1.66 4.37
C LEU A 6 4.23 -0.20 3.98
N GLN A 7 4.60 0.24 2.77
CA GLN A 7 4.27 1.58 2.31
C GLN A 7 2.76 1.83 2.39
N GLN A 8 2.32 2.76 3.24
CA GLN A 8 0.90 3.12 3.42
C GLN A 8 -0.02 1.93 3.76
N THR A 9 0.52 0.86 4.33
CA THR A 9 -0.24 -0.34 4.71
C THR A 9 0.13 -0.76 6.14
N ARG A 10 -0.87 -1.07 6.96
CA ARG A 10 -0.66 -1.50 8.34
C ARG A 10 -0.01 -2.89 8.39
N VAL A 11 0.88 -3.12 9.35
CA VAL A 11 1.61 -4.40 9.53
C VAL A 11 0.68 -5.61 9.55
N GLY A 12 -0.41 -5.58 10.32
CA GLY A 12 -1.35 -6.70 10.40
C GLY A 12 -1.98 -7.09 9.06
N ALA A 13 -2.17 -6.11 8.13
CA ALA A 13 -2.67 -6.41 6.79
C ALA A 13 -1.59 -7.01 5.87
N VAL A 14 -0.31 -6.73 6.16
CA VAL A 14 0.81 -7.20 5.34
C VAL A 14 1.18 -8.65 5.64
N LEU A 15 1.11 -9.11 6.89
CA LEU A 15 1.63 -10.42 7.32
C LEU A 15 1.12 -11.60 6.47
N GLU A 16 -0.21 -11.70 6.31
CA GLU A 16 -0.82 -12.77 5.51
C GLU A 16 -0.47 -12.67 4.01
N HIS A 17 -0.40 -11.44 3.48
CA HIS A 17 -0.03 -11.21 2.09
C HIS A 17 1.43 -11.49 1.83
N TYR A 18 2.31 -11.15 2.77
CA TYR A 18 3.74 -11.42 2.71
C TYR A 18 4.01 -12.91 2.57
N LYS A 19 3.42 -13.73 3.46
CA LYS A 19 3.56 -15.20 3.42
C LYS A 19 3.12 -15.76 2.07
N ARG A 20 1.88 -15.49 1.64
CA ARG A 20 1.33 -15.98 0.36
C ARG A 20 2.10 -15.49 -0.87
N PHE A 21 2.65 -14.28 -0.80
CA PHE A 21 3.44 -13.74 -1.90
C PHE A 21 4.76 -14.48 -2.05
N PHE A 22 5.44 -14.81 -0.94
CA PHE A 22 6.67 -15.61 -0.97
C PHE A 22 6.45 -17.07 -1.33
N GLU A 23 5.33 -17.66 -0.93
CA GLU A 23 4.95 -19.00 -1.40
C GLU A 23 4.81 -19.06 -2.93
N ARG A 24 4.30 -17.99 -3.53
CA ARG A 24 4.11 -17.90 -4.98
C ARG A 24 5.36 -17.45 -5.74
N PHE A 25 6.14 -16.57 -5.16
CA PHE A 25 7.37 -16.00 -5.74
C PHE A 25 8.52 -16.11 -4.73
N PRO A 26 9.12 -17.30 -4.59
CA PRO A 26 10.12 -17.57 -3.55
C PRO A 26 11.45 -16.84 -3.77
N ASN A 27 11.72 -16.35 -4.96
CA ASN A 27 12.93 -15.63 -5.31
C ASN A 27 12.66 -14.52 -6.35
N VAL A 28 13.68 -13.70 -6.60
CA VAL A 28 13.58 -12.58 -7.54
C VAL A 28 13.38 -13.04 -8.99
N GLN A 29 13.94 -14.18 -9.35
CA GLN A 29 13.81 -14.76 -10.70
C GLN A 29 12.37 -15.18 -10.98
N SER A 30 11.74 -15.90 -10.05
CA SER A 30 10.33 -16.32 -10.19
C SER A 30 9.39 -15.11 -10.27
N LEU A 31 9.70 -14.03 -9.52
CA LEU A 31 8.94 -12.79 -9.61
C LEU A 31 9.14 -12.10 -10.95
N ALA A 32 10.39 -12.01 -11.45
CA ALA A 32 10.71 -11.35 -12.72
C ALA A 32 10.07 -12.05 -13.93
N GLN A 33 10.00 -13.38 -13.91
CA GLN A 33 9.44 -14.21 -14.98
C GLN A 33 7.90 -14.28 -14.95
N ALA A 34 7.28 -13.88 -13.86
CA ALA A 34 5.83 -13.92 -13.73
C ALA A 34 5.15 -12.95 -14.71
N LYS A 35 3.92 -13.27 -15.12
CA LYS A 35 3.07 -12.30 -15.82
C LYS A 35 2.59 -11.25 -14.82
N GLU A 36 2.48 -9.99 -15.28
CA GLU A 36 2.01 -8.89 -14.43
C GLU A 36 0.67 -9.19 -13.77
N GLU A 37 -0.27 -9.79 -14.48
CA GLU A 37 -1.58 -10.19 -13.93
C GLU A 37 -1.43 -11.13 -12.72
N GLN A 38 -0.47 -12.04 -12.73
CA GLN A 38 -0.20 -12.96 -11.62
C GLN A 38 0.36 -12.23 -10.38
N VAL A 39 1.22 -11.23 -10.61
CA VAL A 39 1.78 -10.39 -9.53
C VAL A 39 0.69 -9.53 -8.91
N LEU A 40 -0.15 -8.90 -9.74
CA LEU A 40 -1.28 -8.09 -9.27
C LEU A 40 -2.33 -8.93 -8.53
N ALA A 41 -2.59 -10.16 -8.97
CA ALA A 41 -3.48 -11.09 -8.29
C ALA A 41 -2.96 -11.47 -6.90
N ALA A 42 -1.65 -11.77 -6.77
CA ALA A 42 -1.02 -12.08 -5.49
C ALA A 42 -0.98 -10.86 -4.54
N TRP A 43 -0.93 -9.63 -5.09
CA TRP A 43 -0.96 -8.38 -4.35
C TRP A 43 -2.37 -7.94 -3.94
N SER A 44 -3.41 -8.56 -4.53
CA SER A 44 -4.79 -8.10 -4.38
C SER A 44 -5.26 -8.10 -2.92
N GLY A 45 -5.74 -6.95 -2.48
CA GLY A 45 -6.15 -6.69 -1.08
C GLY A 45 -5.22 -5.73 -0.32
N LEU A 46 -3.98 -5.53 -0.76
CA LEU A 46 -3.05 -4.57 -0.14
C LEU A 46 -3.26 -3.11 -0.62
N GLY A 47 -3.95 -2.93 -1.75
CA GLY A 47 -4.10 -1.61 -2.36
C GLY A 47 -2.81 -1.06 -2.98
N TYR A 48 -2.87 0.17 -3.48
CA TYR A 48 -1.70 0.86 -4.07
C TYR A 48 -0.94 -0.03 -5.07
N TYR A 49 -1.63 -0.59 -6.05
CA TYR A 49 -1.11 -1.59 -7.00
C TYR A 49 0.09 -1.13 -7.84
N ARG A 50 0.33 0.19 -7.91
CA ARG A 50 1.56 0.73 -8.49
C ARG A 50 2.81 0.19 -7.80
N ARG A 51 2.73 -0.11 -6.50
CA ARG A 51 3.84 -0.74 -5.76
C ARG A 51 4.14 -2.15 -6.28
N ALA A 52 3.11 -2.94 -6.57
CA ALA A 52 3.28 -4.28 -7.14
C ALA A 52 3.93 -4.24 -8.52
N ARG A 53 3.51 -3.30 -9.38
CA ARG A 53 4.12 -3.09 -10.70
C ARG A 53 5.59 -2.66 -10.59
N ASN A 54 5.86 -1.70 -9.73
CA ASN A 54 7.22 -1.24 -9.48
C ASN A 54 8.11 -2.37 -8.93
N LEU A 55 7.58 -3.18 -8.01
CA LEU A 55 8.29 -4.33 -7.47
C LEU A 55 8.59 -5.37 -8.57
N HIS A 56 7.65 -5.64 -9.44
CA HIS A 56 7.83 -6.53 -10.59
C HIS A 56 8.86 -5.97 -11.58
N ALA A 57 8.78 -4.68 -11.92
CA ALA A 57 9.77 -4.01 -12.76
C ALA A 57 11.17 -4.03 -12.12
N CYS A 58 11.24 -3.76 -10.81
CA CYS A 58 12.49 -3.86 -10.04
C CYS A 58 13.10 -5.27 -10.11
N ALA A 59 12.29 -6.32 -9.96
CA ALA A 59 12.76 -7.71 -10.08
C ALA A 59 13.34 -8.00 -11.47
N LYS A 60 12.71 -7.50 -12.54
CA LYS A 60 13.23 -7.65 -13.91
C LYS A 60 14.59 -6.97 -14.08
N VAL A 61 14.75 -5.73 -13.58
CA VAL A 61 16.02 -5.01 -13.62
C VAL A 61 17.10 -5.74 -12.82
N LEU A 62 16.77 -6.25 -11.62
CA LEU A 62 17.72 -7.01 -10.79
C LEU A 62 18.21 -8.28 -11.50
N VAL A 63 17.35 -8.98 -12.21
CA VAL A 63 17.72 -10.18 -12.97
C VAL A 63 18.57 -9.81 -14.18
N ALA A 64 18.20 -8.75 -14.90
CA ALA A 64 18.89 -8.36 -16.14
C ALA A 64 20.25 -7.68 -15.91
N GLU A 65 20.37 -6.83 -14.89
CA GLU A 65 21.50 -5.90 -14.73
C GLU A 65 22.32 -6.14 -13.46
N HIS A 66 21.79 -6.87 -12.47
CA HIS A 66 22.41 -7.00 -11.14
C HIS A 66 22.65 -8.45 -10.69
N VAL A 67 22.66 -9.40 -11.65
CA VAL A 67 22.89 -10.84 -11.35
C VAL A 67 21.95 -11.33 -10.21
N SER A 68 20.71 -10.84 -10.22
CA SER A 68 19.68 -11.14 -9.21
C SER A 68 20.05 -10.73 -7.75
N LYS A 69 21.01 -9.86 -7.57
CA LYS A 69 21.43 -9.35 -6.24
C LYS A 69 20.98 -7.91 -6.06
N LEU A 70 20.49 -7.61 -4.87
CA LEU A 70 20.09 -6.26 -4.51
C LEU A 70 21.35 -5.42 -4.22
N PRO A 71 21.50 -4.21 -4.81
CA PRO A 71 22.58 -3.30 -4.45
C PRO A 71 22.52 -2.91 -2.97
N SER A 72 23.68 -2.67 -2.34
CA SER A 72 23.76 -2.36 -0.90
C SER A 72 23.72 -0.88 -0.56
N THR A 73 23.99 0.02 -1.52
CA THR A 73 24.03 1.47 -1.25
C THR A 73 22.73 2.16 -1.63
N ALA A 74 22.33 3.16 -0.85
CA ALA A 74 21.12 3.96 -1.14
C ALA A 74 21.18 4.61 -2.54
N LYS A 75 22.36 5.06 -2.97
CA LYS A 75 22.59 5.66 -4.29
C LYS A 75 22.25 4.69 -5.44
N GLN A 76 22.66 3.43 -5.32
CA GLN A 76 22.38 2.39 -6.33
C GLN A 76 20.91 1.93 -6.25
N LEU A 77 20.39 1.72 -5.02
CA LEU A 77 19.00 1.34 -4.81
C LEU A 77 18.00 2.33 -5.42
N ARG A 78 18.29 3.64 -5.34
CA ARG A 78 17.43 4.70 -5.94
C ARG A 78 17.30 4.64 -7.46
N LYS A 79 18.17 3.92 -8.16
CA LYS A 79 18.07 3.71 -9.61
C LYS A 79 17.05 2.64 -9.98
N LEU A 80 16.63 1.82 -9.01
CA LEU A 80 15.68 0.74 -9.24
C LEU A 80 14.23 1.26 -9.28
N PRO A 81 13.37 0.66 -10.12
CA PRO A 81 11.97 1.05 -10.25
C PRO A 81 11.23 1.04 -8.90
N GLY A 82 10.57 2.15 -8.58
CA GLY A 82 9.75 2.28 -7.37
C GLY A 82 10.50 2.46 -6.05
N ILE A 83 11.83 2.57 -6.08
CA ILE A 83 12.65 2.81 -4.90
C ILE A 83 13.01 4.30 -4.80
N GLY A 84 12.26 5.03 -3.96
CA GLY A 84 12.50 6.41 -3.62
C GLY A 84 13.55 6.59 -2.51
N ARG A 85 13.83 7.84 -2.13
CA ARG A 85 14.81 8.18 -1.07
C ARG A 85 14.58 7.41 0.22
N TYR A 86 13.35 7.43 0.75
CA TYR A 86 12.96 6.69 1.94
C TYR A 86 13.25 5.19 1.84
N THR A 87 12.71 4.54 0.79
CA THR A 87 12.86 3.08 0.62
C THR A 87 14.31 2.66 0.43
N ALA A 88 15.09 3.46 -0.32
CA ALA A 88 16.51 3.20 -0.51
C ALA A 88 17.29 3.30 0.81
N ALA A 89 17.06 4.33 1.61
CA ALA A 89 17.69 4.51 2.91
C ALA A 89 17.28 3.39 3.90
N ALA A 90 16.00 3.02 3.94
CA ALA A 90 15.50 1.93 4.78
C ALA A 90 16.16 0.59 4.41
N ILE A 91 16.20 0.24 3.13
CA ILE A 91 16.86 -1.00 2.69
C ILE A 91 18.35 -0.96 2.98
N ALA A 92 19.04 0.15 2.67
CA ALA A 92 20.48 0.28 2.87
C ALA A 92 20.86 0.17 4.37
N SER A 93 20.12 0.83 5.25
CA SER A 93 20.42 0.80 6.69
C SER A 93 20.00 -0.50 7.36
N ILE A 94 18.82 -1.02 7.07
CA ILE A 94 18.26 -2.21 7.76
C ILE A 94 18.90 -3.51 7.24
N ALA A 95 19.02 -3.65 5.91
CA ALA A 95 19.53 -4.89 5.33
C ALA A 95 21.05 -4.91 5.13
N PHE A 96 21.69 -3.75 5.00
CA PHE A 96 23.12 -3.65 4.67
C PHE A 96 23.94 -2.82 5.67
N GLN A 97 23.32 -2.38 6.77
CA GLN A 97 23.96 -1.60 7.85
C GLN A 97 24.68 -0.34 7.34
N GLN A 98 24.19 0.24 6.23
CA GLN A 98 24.73 1.51 5.73
C GLN A 98 24.26 2.67 6.63
N PRO A 99 25.11 3.68 6.91
CA PRO A 99 24.78 4.81 7.75
C PRO A 99 23.84 5.82 7.02
N GLU A 100 22.65 5.37 6.69
CA GLU A 100 21.61 6.13 5.98
C GLU A 100 20.45 6.41 6.93
N ALA A 101 20.14 7.68 7.17
CA ALA A 101 18.97 8.06 7.93
C ALA A 101 17.67 7.79 7.15
N VAL A 102 16.60 7.47 7.87
CA VAL A 102 15.25 7.24 7.31
C VAL A 102 14.29 8.29 7.82
N VAL A 103 13.53 8.89 6.92
CA VAL A 103 12.44 9.83 7.27
C VAL A 103 11.16 9.40 6.59
N ASP A 104 10.20 8.93 7.38
CA ASP A 104 8.80 8.73 7.01
C ASP A 104 7.91 9.73 7.79
N GLY A 105 6.60 9.69 7.60
CA GLY A 105 5.68 10.56 8.34
C GLY A 105 5.68 10.32 9.86
N ASN A 106 6.13 9.16 10.35
CA ASN A 106 6.29 8.88 11.76
C ASN A 106 7.54 9.58 12.31
N VAL A 107 8.66 9.43 11.64
CA VAL A 107 9.94 10.05 12.00
C VAL A 107 9.84 11.57 11.92
N GLU A 108 9.23 12.12 10.86
CA GLU A 108 8.97 13.56 10.72
C GLU A 108 8.19 14.11 11.93
N ARG A 109 7.12 13.44 12.31
CA ARG A 109 6.30 13.81 13.48
C ARG A 109 7.09 13.73 14.78
N VAL A 110 7.85 12.65 15.01
CA VAL A 110 8.68 12.47 16.20
C VAL A 110 9.71 13.57 16.32
N LEU A 111 10.48 13.83 15.26
CA LEU A 111 11.52 14.84 15.23
C LEU A 111 10.96 16.26 15.40
N GLY A 112 9.86 16.59 14.74
CA GLY A 112 9.19 17.88 14.92
C GLY A 112 8.75 18.12 16.38
N ARG A 113 8.25 17.07 17.06
CA ARG A 113 7.88 17.17 18.48
C ARG A 113 9.07 17.26 19.41
N ILE A 114 10.15 16.52 19.13
CA ILE A 114 11.41 16.64 19.87
C ILE A 114 11.97 18.06 19.71
N ALA A 115 12.00 18.59 18.51
CA ALA A 115 12.46 19.95 18.21
C ALA A 115 11.54 21.05 18.76
N GLY A 116 10.28 20.73 19.07
CA GLY A 116 9.28 21.69 19.56
C GLY A 116 8.71 22.63 18.49
N ARG A 117 8.92 22.33 17.21
CA ARG A 117 8.45 23.12 16.06
C ARG A 117 8.23 22.25 14.83
N ALA A 118 7.51 22.76 13.86
CA ALA A 118 7.49 22.18 12.54
C ALA A 118 8.89 22.29 11.90
N LEU A 119 9.34 21.21 11.29
CA LEU A 119 10.58 21.14 10.53
C LEU A 119 10.25 21.10 9.04
N SER A 120 11.04 21.77 8.23
CA SER A 120 11.04 21.51 6.78
C SER A 120 11.53 20.09 6.51
N LEU A 121 11.23 19.58 5.33
CA LEU A 121 11.70 18.24 4.94
C LEU A 121 13.23 18.13 4.97
N SER A 122 13.94 19.19 4.55
CA SER A 122 15.41 19.23 4.59
C SER A 122 15.96 19.18 6.01
N GLU A 123 15.39 19.99 6.92
CA GLU A 123 15.78 20.00 8.34
C GLU A 123 15.51 18.63 9.00
N THR A 124 14.39 18.00 8.66
CA THR A 124 14.05 16.67 9.20
C THR A 124 15.08 15.63 8.79
N TRP A 125 15.51 15.62 7.52
CA TRP A 125 16.55 14.73 7.03
C TRP A 125 17.92 15.02 7.66
N SER A 126 18.29 16.29 7.86
CA SER A 126 19.52 16.69 8.54
C SER A 126 19.53 16.19 9.97
N LEU A 127 18.48 16.52 10.73
CA LEU A 127 18.37 16.10 12.13
C LEU A 127 18.32 14.56 12.29
N ALA A 128 17.63 13.86 11.39
CA ALA A 128 17.64 12.41 11.40
C ALA A 128 19.05 11.84 11.17
N GLY A 129 19.84 12.45 10.28
CA GLY A 129 21.23 12.08 10.03
C GLY A 129 22.15 12.36 11.21
N GLU A 130 21.98 13.50 11.88
CA GLU A 130 22.77 13.90 13.07
C GLU A 130 22.53 12.96 14.26
N LEU A 131 21.31 12.45 14.40
CA LEU A 131 20.93 11.54 15.49
C LEU A 131 21.21 10.06 15.19
N LEU A 132 21.51 9.73 13.94
CA LEU A 132 21.68 8.35 13.50
C LEU A 132 22.80 7.66 14.23
N SER A 133 22.55 6.46 14.77
CA SER A 133 23.61 5.62 15.31
C SER A 133 24.49 5.09 14.16
N PRO A 134 25.77 5.42 14.09
CA PRO A 134 26.66 4.92 13.05
C PRO A 134 26.94 3.41 13.17
N GLU A 135 26.86 2.86 14.39
CA GLU A 135 27.13 1.46 14.67
C GLU A 135 25.90 0.57 14.38
N ARG A 136 24.69 1.08 14.61
CA ARG A 136 23.43 0.35 14.47
C ARG A 136 22.38 1.17 13.72
N PRO A 137 22.66 1.59 12.48
CA PRO A 137 21.77 2.52 11.75
C PRO A 137 20.40 1.91 11.45
N GLY A 138 20.34 0.62 11.13
CA GLY A 138 19.09 -0.08 10.87
C GLY A 138 18.18 -0.15 12.10
N ASP A 139 18.74 -0.48 13.25
CA ASP A 139 18.00 -0.56 14.51
C ASP A 139 17.50 0.81 14.96
N PHE A 140 18.35 1.83 14.83
CA PHE A 140 17.95 3.22 15.14
C PHE A 140 16.79 3.67 14.28
N ASN A 141 16.85 3.47 12.97
CA ASN A 141 15.77 3.83 12.05
C ASN A 141 14.46 3.08 12.36
N GLN A 142 14.54 1.78 12.64
CA GLN A 142 13.37 0.99 13.02
C GLN A 142 12.78 1.50 14.34
N ALA A 143 13.61 1.77 15.37
CA ALA A 143 13.16 2.31 16.65
C ALA A 143 12.46 3.66 16.49
N MET A 144 12.97 4.54 15.65
CA MET A 144 12.35 5.86 15.39
C MET A 144 10.99 5.73 14.67
N MET A 145 10.90 4.87 13.67
CA MET A 145 9.63 4.58 12.99
C MET A 145 8.62 3.95 13.93
N GLU A 146 9.04 2.97 14.74
CA GLU A 146 8.18 2.28 15.70
C GLU A 146 7.73 3.21 16.82
N LEU A 147 8.60 4.06 17.34
CA LEU A 147 8.25 5.11 18.32
C LEU A 147 7.08 5.98 17.80
N GLY A 148 7.15 6.38 16.54
CA GLY A 148 6.08 7.11 15.89
C GLY A 148 4.81 6.30 15.70
N ALA A 149 4.93 5.03 15.35
CA ALA A 149 3.78 4.16 15.07
C ALA A 149 3.05 3.69 16.35
N THR A 150 3.73 3.56 17.50
CA THR A 150 3.19 2.91 18.70
C THR A 150 3.03 3.83 19.92
N VAL A 151 3.90 4.81 20.06
CA VAL A 151 3.96 5.72 21.22
C VAL A 151 3.65 7.17 20.84
N CYS A 152 4.44 7.75 19.94
CA CYS A 152 4.28 9.14 19.50
C CYS A 152 3.21 9.27 18.41
N LEU A 153 1.98 8.87 18.71
CA LEU A 153 0.87 8.78 17.77
C LEU A 153 0.47 10.15 17.18
N ALA A 154 -0.14 10.16 16.00
CA ALA A 154 -0.58 11.38 15.32
C ALA A 154 -1.68 12.13 16.10
N GLY A 155 -2.59 11.41 16.74
CA GLY A 155 -3.64 11.97 17.61
C GLY A 155 -3.12 12.22 19.03
N GLU A 156 -3.38 11.28 19.95
CA GLU A 156 -2.97 11.35 21.36
C GLU A 156 -1.70 10.49 21.57
N PRO A 157 -0.52 11.11 21.73
CA PRO A 157 0.70 10.38 22.02
C PRO A 157 0.73 9.91 23.47
N LYS A 158 1.34 8.75 23.68
CA LYS A 158 1.51 8.12 24.98
C LYS A 158 2.78 8.63 25.68
N CYS A 159 2.82 9.93 26.00
CA CYS A 159 4.03 10.59 26.50
C CYS A 159 4.58 9.99 27.80
N LEU A 160 3.71 9.52 28.70
CA LEU A 160 4.13 8.94 29.99
C LEU A 160 4.99 7.68 29.87
N VAL A 161 4.84 6.94 28.77
CA VAL A 161 5.65 5.73 28.49
C VAL A 161 6.69 5.97 27.38
N CYS A 162 6.90 7.24 26.98
CA CYS A 162 7.83 7.57 25.90
C CYS A 162 9.28 7.53 26.39
N PRO A 163 10.14 6.68 25.82
CA PRO A 163 11.55 6.55 26.27
C PRO A 163 12.39 7.83 26.03
N VAL A 164 11.96 8.68 25.10
CA VAL A 164 12.65 9.94 24.79
C VAL A 164 11.92 11.20 25.31
N MET A 165 10.97 11.05 26.22
CA MET A 165 10.16 12.17 26.74
C MET A 165 11.02 13.28 27.34
N LYS A 166 12.10 12.96 28.02
CA LYS A 166 13.02 13.95 28.65
C LYS A 166 13.69 14.89 27.64
N PHE A 167 13.86 14.43 26.40
CA PHE A 167 14.44 15.22 25.31
C PHE A 167 13.41 15.95 24.46
N CYS A 168 12.11 15.67 24.67
CA CYS A 168 11.02 16.21 23.87
C CYS A 168 10.61 17.59 24.39
N ARG A 169 10.63 18.60 23.51
CA ARG A 169 10.22 19.96 23.87
C ARG A 169 8.70 20.12 23.99
N LEU A 170 7.90 19.36 23.23
CA LEU A 170 6.43 19.47 23.28
C LEU A 170 5.76 18.71 24.45
N ARG A 171 6.34 17.64 24.96
CA ARG A 171 5.91 16.88 26.19
C ARG A 171 4.40 16.78 26.41
N GLY A 172 3.62 16.39 25.40
CA GLY A 172 2.16 16.22 25.54
C GLY A 172 1.31 17.42 25.09
N SER A 173 1.90 18.55 24.78
CA SER A 173 1.20 19.67 24.15
C SER A 173 1.13 19.42 22.62
N HIS A 174 -0.06 19.10 22.12
CA HIS A 174 -0.25 18.73 20.72
C HIS A 174 -1.41 19.48 20.11
N ALA A 175 -1.14 20.20 19.02
CA ALA A 175 -2.22 20.71 18.18
C ALA A 175 -2.93 19.53 17.51
N ARG A 176 -4.23 19.37 17.74
CA ARG A 176 -5.05 18.41 16.96
C ARG A 176 -5.02 18.85 15.50
N GLN A 177 -4.48 18.00 14.63
CA GLN A 177 -4.67 18.19 13.19
C GLN A 177 -6.15 18.08 12.88
N LYS A 178 -6.71 19.09 12.21
CA LYS A 178 -8.09 18.98 11.71
C LYS A 178 -8.16 17.80 10.72
N PRO A 179 -9.17 16.93 10.84
CA PRO A 179 -9.34 15.87 9.85
C PRO A 179 -9.53 16.48 8.46
N GLU A 180 -8.81 15.95 7.48
CA GLU A 180 -9.00 16.34 6.08
C GLU A 180 -10.44 16.05 5.66
N GLN A 181 -11.04 17.00 4.96
CA GLN A 181 -12.39 16.87 4.45
C GLN A 181 -12.40 15.82 3.31
N ARG A 182 -13.04 14.68 3.55
CA ARG A 182 -13.16 13.60 2.56
C ARG A 182 -14.29 13.89 1.60
N GLN A 183 -14.11 13.50 0.33
CA GLN A 183 -15.17 13.56 -0.66
C GLN A 183 -16.11 12.35 -0.46
N SER A 184 -17.41 12.55 -0.70
CA SER A 184 -18.41 11.46 -0.75
C SER A 184 -18.95 11.32 -2.17
N LYS A 185 -19.05 10.08 -2.67
CA LYS A 185 -19.62 9.75 -3.98
C LYS A 185 -20.50 8.51 -3.89
N SER A 186 -21.62 8.53 -4.61
CA SER A 186 -22.48 7.36 -4.76
C SER A 186 -22.22 6.70 -6.11
N ILE A 187 -22.08 5.38 -6.11
CA ILE A 187 -21.88 4.57 -7.32
C ILE A 187 -22.81 3.36 -7.31
N CYS A 188 -23.25 2.97 -8.51
CA CYS A 188 -24.07 1.79 -8.74
C CYS A 188 -23.25 0.73 -9.47
N ILE A 189 -23.17 -0.47 -8.89
CA ILE A 189 -22.41 -1.59 -9.42
C ILE A 189 -23.36 -2.72 -9.81
N VAL A 190 -23.16 -3.30 -10.97
CA VAL A 190 -23.91 -4.46 -11.43
C VAL A 190 -23.12 -5.73 -11.20
N LEU A 191 -23.70 -6.68 -10.47
CA LEU A 191 -23.26 -8.05 -10.39
C LEU A 191 -24.03 -8.88 -11.40
N ALA A 192 -23.49 -9.03 -12.60
CA ALA A 192 -24.04 -9.92 -13.61
C ALA A 192 -23.44 -11.32 -13.42
N GLN A 193 -24.31 -12.31 -13.29
CA GLN A 193 -23.93 -13.70 -13.04
C GLN A 193 -24.61 -14.65 -14.03
N ARG A 194 -23.89 -15.68 -14.46
CA ARG A 194 -24.40 -16.72 -15.37
C ARG A 194 -23.79 -18.07 -14.98
N LYS A 195 -24.62 -18.99 -14.47
CA LYS A 195 -24.14 -20.27 -13.93
C LYS A 195 -23.00 -20.04 -12.91
N GLU A 196 -21.82 -20.63 -13.14
CA GLU A 196 -20.61 -20.52 -12.31
C GLU A 196 -19.68 -19.38 -12.77
N SER A 197 -20.20 -18.29 -13.37
CA SER A 197 -19.37 -17.21 -13.90
C SER A 197 -19.95 -15.84 -13.59
N VAL A 198 -19.07 -14.85 -13.41
CA VAL A 198 -19.38 -13.43 -13.19
C VAL A 198 -18.81 -12.62 -14.34
N TRP A 199 -19.57 -11.61 -14.79
CA TRP A 199 -19.09 -10.67 -15.79
C TRP A 199 -18.21 -9.62 -15.17
N LEU A 200 -17.00 -9.48 -15.69
CA LEU A 200 -16.04 -8.48 -15.27
C LEU A 200 -15.60 -7.63 -16.46
N VAL A 201 -15.33 -6.36 -16.17
CA VAL A 201 -14.76 -5.40 -17.11
C VAL A 201 -13.31 -5.08 -16.68
N GLN A 202 -12.44 -4.82 -17.64
CA GLN A 202 -11.09 -4.45 -17.36
C GLN A 202 -10.92 -2.93 -17.39
N ARG A 203 -10.35 -2.39 -16.34
CA ARG A 203 -10.01 -0.96 -16.26
C ARG A 203 -8.99 -0.60 -17.33
N ALA A 204 -9.21 0.52 -18.01
CA ALA A 204 -8.29 0.97 -19.05
C ALA A 204 -6.89 1.28 -18.48
N GLU A 205 -5.86 1.00 -19.25
CA GLU A 205 -4.46 1.28 -18.87
C GLU A 205 -4.18 2.78 -18.70
N SER A 206 -4.98 3.64 -19.33
CA SER A 206 -4.89 5.10 -19.19
C SER A 206 -5.39 5.66 -17.86
N LEU A 207 -6.08 4.85 -17.06
CA LEU A 207 -6.62 5.31 -15.77
C LEU A 207 -5.51 5.43 -14.72
N SER A 208 -5.59 6.48 -13.92
CA SER A 208 -4.63 6.74 -12.82
C SER A 208 -4.77 5.74 -11.67
N LEU A 209 -5.98 5.21 -11.43
CA LEU A 209 -6.26 4.27 -10.35
C LEU A 209 -6.47 2.86 -10.89
N MET A 210 -5.67 1.92 -10.39
CA MET A 210 -5.81 0.48 -10.65
C MET A 210 -5.96 0.12 -12.15
N PRO A 211 -5.11 0.66 -13.08
CA PRO A 211 -5.20 0.33 -14.49
C PRO A 211 -5.05 -1.19 -14.70
N GLY A 212 -5.66 -1.75 -15.73
CA GLY A 212 -5.59 -3.16 -16.10
C GLY A 212 -6.22 -4.16 -15.13
N MET A 213 -6.73 -3.70 -13.98
CA MET A 213 -7.42 -4.58 -13.03
C MET A 213 -8.85 -4.87 -13.48
N TRP A 214 -9.38 -6.01 -13.00
CA TRP A 214 -10.74 -6.44 -13.28
C TRP A 214 -11.69 -5.94 -12.20
N GLU A 215 -12.84 -5.45 -12.62
CA GLU A 215 -13.89 -4.97 -11.72
C GLU A 215 -15.28 -5.34 -12.19
N LEU A 216 -16.26 -5.28 -11.28
CA LEU A 216 -17.66 -5.32 -11.63
C LEU A 216 -18.04 -4.01 -12.35
N PRO A 217 -18.87 -4.06 -13.40
CA PRO A 217 -19.23 -2.88 -14.16
C PRO A 217 -20.05 -1.90 -13.34
N GLU A 218 -19.74 -0.61 -13.52
CA GLU A 218 -20.57 0.49 -13.03
C GLU A 218 -21.73 0.72 -14.01
N SER A 219 -22.95 0.73 -13.51
CA SER A 219 -24.15 0.98 -14.32
C SER A 219 -25.27 1.47 -13.42
N SER A 220 -26.10 2.38 -13.95
CA SER A 220 -27.28 2.87 -13.27
C SER A 220 -28.47 1.96 -13.57
N PRO A 221 -28.99 1.24 -12.58
CA PRO A 221 -30.18 0.40 -12.80
C PRO A 221 -31.45 1.23 -12.83
N ASN A 222 -32.39 0.82 -13.68
CA ASN A 222 -33.69 1.44 -13.78
C ASN A 222 -34.61 0.97 -12.63
N GLY A 223 -34.80 1.82 -11.60
CA GLY A 223 -35.95 1.73 -10.68
C GLY A 223 -36.02 0.51 -9.73
N ARG A 224 -35.02 -0.35 -9.66
CA ARG A 224 -34.99 -1.51 -8.76
C ARG A 224 -34.25 -1.17 -7.44
N PRO A 225 -34.69 -1.71 -6.29
CA PRO A 225 -33.90 -1.60 -5.07
C PRO A 225 -32.58 -2.34 -5.21
N PRO A 226 -31.49 -1.86 -4.56
CA PRO A 226 -30.23 -2.56 -4.53
C PRO A 226 -30.30 -3.82 -3.65
N GLU A 227 -29.65 -4.90 -4.07
CA GLU A 227 -29.52 -6.15 -3.29
C GLU A 227 -28.61 -5.98 -2.07
N ALA A 228 -27.63 -5.08 -2.17
CA ALA A 228 -26.73 -4.77 -1.06
C ALA A 228 -26.18 -3.35 -1.16
N LYS A 229 -25.83 -2.77 0.01
CA LYS A 229 -25.17 -1.47 0.12
C LYS A 229 -23.87 -1.62 0.87
N PHE A 230 -22.81 -0.92 0.41
CA PHE A 230 -21.50 -0.93 1.03
C PHE A 230 -20.94 0.48 1.18
N LYS A 231 -20.14 0.69 2.21
CA LYS A 231 -19.23 1.83 2.26
C LYS A 231 -17.84 1.34 1.87
N HIS A 232 -17.17 2.05 0.99
CA HIS A 232 -15.81 1.73 0.54
C HIS A 232 -15.02 3.00 0.33
N SER A 233 -13.81 3.07 0.90
CA SER A 233 -12.96 4.25 0.80
C SER A 233 -11.78 3.99 -0.12
N ILE A 234 -11.52 4.91 -1.04
CA ILE A 234 -10.34 4.88 -1.92
C ILE A 234 -9.68 6.26 -1.83
N LEU A 235 -8.43 6.32 -1.38
CA LEU A 235 -7.71 7.57 -1.13
C LEU A 235 -8.54 8.51 -0.23
N ASN A 236 -8.82 9.73 -0.69
CA ASN A 236 -9.59 10.74 0.05
C ASN A 236 -11.10 10.77 -0.33
N THR A 237 -11.62 9.67 -0.90
CA THR A 237 -13.03 9.57 -1.31
C THR A 237 -13.70 8.39 -0.64
N ASP A 238 -14.85 8.65 -0.03
CA ASP A 238 -15.75 7.65 0.54
C ASP A 238 -16.87 7.37 -0.46
N PHE A 239 -16.99 6.10 -0.86
CA PHE A 239 -18.02 5.66 -1.81
C PHE A 239 -19.17 5.00 -1.06
N GLU A 240 -20.40 5.45 -1.38
CA GLU A 240 -21.63 4.75 -1.08
C GLU A 240 -21.96 3.87 -2.29
N VAL A 241 -21.81 2.57 -2.13
CA VAL A 241 -21.91 1.59 -3.21
C VAL A 241 -23.24 0.87 -3.12
N SER A 242 -24.06 0.96 -4.16
CA SER A 242 -25.28 0.16 -4.31
C SER A 242 -25.03 -0.95 -5.32
N VAL A 243 -25.30 -2.21 -4.94
CA VAL A 243 -25.08 -3.38 -5.80
C VAL A 243 -26.41 -3.93 -6.29
N PHE A 244 -26.49 -4.19 -7.59
CA PHE A 244 -27.68 -4.69 -8.27
C PHE A 244 -27.39 -6.00 -9.00
N LEU A 245 -28.30 -6.96 -8.91
CA LEU A 245 -28.28 -8.14 -9.75
C LEU A 245 -29.00 -7.82 -11.07
N ALA A 246 -28.25 -7.82 -12.17
CA ALA A 246 -28.77 -7.52 -13.50
C ALA A 246 -27.99 -8.26 -14.59
N ALA A 247 -28.50 -8.19 -15.83
CA ALA A 247 -27.78 -8.68 -17.00
C ALA A 247 -26.44 -7.95 -17.18
N ALA A 248 -25.49 -8.61 -17.81
CA ALA A 248 -24.23 -7.98 -18.17
C ALA A 248 -24.48 -6.77 -19.07
N PRO A 249 -23.92 -5.60 -18.75
CA PRO A 249 -24.07 -4.43 -19.62
C PRO A 249 -23.35 -4.68 -20.95
N SER A 250 -23.79 -3.98 -22.00
CA SER A 250 -23.10 -3.93 -23.28
C SER A 250 -21.70 -3.33 -23.11
N GLY A 251 -20.69 -3.90 -23.75
CA GLY A 251 -19.32 -3.38 -23.70
C GLY A 251 -18.24 -4.46 -23.62
N LYS A 252 -16.99 -4.00 -23.53
CA LYS A 252 -15.81 -4.88 -23.42
C LYS A 252 -15.74 -5.47 -22.01
N GLY A 253 -15.90 -6.79 -21.90
CA GLY A 253 -15.77 -7.52 -20.65
C GLY A 253 -15.61 -9.01 -20.92
N ARG A 254 -15.50 -9.82 -19.86
CA ARG A 254 -15.45 -11.28 -19.98
C ARG A 254 -16.21 -11.98 -18.85
N TRP A 255 -16.74 -13.16 -19.14
CA TRP A 255 -17.24 -14.08 -18.13
C TRP A 255 -16.07 -14.79 -17.47
N VAL A 256 -15.92 -14.65 -16.16
CA VAL A 256 -14.87 -15.26 -15.37
C VAL A 256 -15.49 -16.34 -14.48
N ARG A 257 -15.00 -17.56 -14.58
CA ARG A 257 -15.48 -18.69 -13.76
C ARG A 257 -15.12 -18.47 -12.28
N LYS A 258 -15.97 -18.94 -11.38
CA LYS A 258 -15.78 -18.91 -9.92
C LYS A 258 -14.39 -19.44 -9.51
N SER A 259 -13.97 -20.56 -10.05
CA SER A 259 -12.66 -21.17 -9.80
C SER A 259 -11.45 -20.29 -10.19
N SER A 260 -11.64 -19.34 -11.11
CA SER A 260 -10.58 -18.46 -11.61
C SER A 260 -10.59 -17.07 -10.95
N LEU A 261 -11.64 -16.70 -10.22
CA LEU A 261 -11.77 -15.38 -9.58
C LEU A 261 -10.65 -15.10 -8.57
N GLY A 262 -10.24 -16.12 -7.80
CA GLY A 262 -9.16 -16.01 -6.82
C GLY A 262 -7.79 -15.68 -7.43
N GLN A 263 -7.59 -16.04 -8.70
CA GLN A 263 -6.36 -15.80 -9.45
C GLN A 263 -6.42 -14.54 -10.32
N SER A 264 -7.56 -13.88 -10.39
CA SER A 264 -7.73 -12.65 -11.17
C SER A 264 -7.30 -11.42 -10.37
N ALA A 265 -6.73 -10.45 -11.06
CA ALA A 265 -6.32 -9.16 -10.50
C ALA A 265 -7.55 -8.28 -10.25
N LEU A 266 -8.33 -8.57 -9.22
CA LEU A 266 -9.57 -7.87 -8.87
C LEU A 266 -9.32 -6.60 -8.06
N THR A 267 -10.09 -5.53 -8.35
CA THR A 267 -10.10 -4.33 -7.49
C THR A 267 -10.61 -4.68 -6.09
N GLY A 268 -10.20 -3.89 -5.09
CA GLY A 268 -10.58 -4.12 -3.68
C GLY A 268 -12.10 -4.10 -3.47
N LEU A 269 -12.80 -3.18 -4.14
CA LEU A 269 -14.26 -3.10 -4.08
C LEU A 269 -14.92 -4.35 -4.68
N THR A 270 -14.50 -4.75 -5.88
CA THR A 270 -15.01 -5.97 -6.54
C THR A 270 -14.81 -7.20 -5.66
N ARG A 271 -13.63 -7.36 -5.06
CA ARG A 271 -13.33 -8.46 -4.14
C ARG A 271 -14.26 -8.43 -2.92
N LYS A 272 -14.52 -7.25 -2.34
CA LYS A 272 -15.45 -7.09 -1.21
C LYS A 272 -16.87 -7.53 -1.58
N ILE A 273 -17.37 -7.11 -2.75
CA ILE A 273 -18.70 -7.49 -3.23
C ILE A 273 -18.79 -8.99 -3.51
N LEU A 274 -17.82 -9.55 -4.24
CA LEU A 274 -17.80 -10.98 -4.56
C LEU A 274 -17.73 -11.87 -3.31
N ARG A 275 -17.02 -11.46 -2.24
CA ARG A 275 -17.05 -12.17 -0.94
C ARG A 275 -18.43 -12.16 -0.31
N HIS A 276 -19.09 -11.00 -0.30
CA HIS A 276 -20.44 -10.89 0.26
C HIS A 276 -21.43 -11.81 -0.42
N PHE A 277 -21.34 -11.93 -1.73
CA PHE A 277 -22.20 -12.81 -2.53
C PHE A 277 -21.64 -14.24 -2.67
N LYS A 278 -20.66 -14.64 -1.87
CA LYS A 278 -20.06 -15.99 -1.79
C LYS A 278 -19.46 -16.52 -3.11
N TRP A 279 -18.94 -15.60 -3.92
CA TRP A 279 -18.24 -15.95 -5.15
C TRP A 279 -16.75 -16.29 -4.93
N ILE A 280 -16.13 -15.74 -3.90
CA ILE A 280 -14.72 -15.99 -3.47
C ILE A 280 -14.61 -16.05 -1.96
#